data_d905d2b94002527036c8974fc0728fb8
#
_entry.id   d905d2b94002527036c8974fc0728fb8
#
_cell.length_a   1.000
_cell.length_b   1.000
_cell.length_c   1.000
_cell.angle_alpha   90.00
_cell.angle_beta   90.00
_cell.angle_gamma   90.00
#
_symmetry.space_group_name_H-M   'P 1'
#
loop_
_entity.id
_entity.type
_entity.pdbx_description
1 polymer ?
#
loop_
_entity_poly.entity_id
_entity_poly.type
_entity_poly.pdbx_seq_one_letter_code
_entity_poly.pdbx_strand_id
1 'polypeptide(L)'
;MKKYKEFRDYRFFDYDTGEGDALTGIELLIKEYEGVLYHYGNVQLVDEGEFSRMKFDFVILHPGEHEMVVLEQDQKFVTIMGDILTELLLKKFEDETGTDNPKELGV
;
A
#
# COMPACT_ATOMS: atom_id res chain seq x y z
N MET A 1 15.10 -3.76 -2.68
CA MET A 1 13.65 -3.82 -2.47
C MET A 1 13.01 -4.70 -3.51
N LYS A 2 12.12 -5.56 -3.08
CA LYS A 2 11.43 -6.46 -3.98
C LYS A 2 10.27 -5.72 -4.64
N LYS A 3 10.05 -5.98 -5.90
CA LYS A 3 8.97 -5.32 -6.65
C LYS A 3 7.74 -6.21 -6.73
N TYR A 4 6.59 -5.60 -6.55
CA TYR A 4 5.31 -6.28 -6.60
C TYR A 4 4.47 -5.67 -7.70
N LYS A 5 3.62 -6.50 -8.29
CA LYS A 5 2.87 -6.10 -9.46
C LYS A 5 1.38 -6.27 -9.22
N GLU A 6 0.61 -5.26 -9.60
CA GLU A 6 -0.84 -5.34 -9.50
C GLU A 6 -1.37 -6.47 -10.37
N PHE A 7 -2.36 -7.18 -9.86
CA PHE A 7 -3.01 -8.34 -10.47
C PHE A 7 -2.15 -9.60 -10.49
N ARG A 8 -0.89 -9.49 -10.14
CA ARG A 8 -0.04 -10.66 -9.94
C ARG A 8 0.18 -10.94 -8.47
N ASP A 9 0.50 -9.89 -7.72
CA ASP A 9 0.88 -10.02 -6.31
C ASP A 9 -0.15 -9.41 -5.37
N TYR A 10 -0.94 -8.48 -5.87
CA TYR A 10 -1.97 -7.81 -5.09
C TYR A 10 -2.98 -7.20 -6.04
N ARG A 11 -4.15 -6.83 -5.49
CA ARG A 11 -5.15 -6.10 -6.25
C ARG A 11 -5.90 -5.18 -5.32
N PHE A 12 -6.51 -4.15 -5.91
CA PHE A 12 -7.31 -3.20 -5.14
C PHE A 12 -8.75 -3.64 -5.10
N PHE A 13 -9.42 -3.27 -4.03
CA PHE A 13 -10.87 -3.44 -3.94
C PHE A 13 -11.44 -2.28 -3.14
N ASP A 14 -12.70 -1.96 -3.43
CA ASP A 14 -13.41 -0.93 -2.67
C ASP A 14 -14.33 -1.60 -1.68
N TYR A 15 -14.46 -1.00 -0.51
CA TYR A 15 -15.40 -1.50 0.47
C TYR A 15 -16.06 -0.33 1.18
N ASP A 16 -17.28 -0.60 1.66
CA ASP A 16 -18.12 0.39 2.31
C ASP A 16 -17.95 0.24 3.81
N THR A 17 -17.61 1.34 4.48
CA THR A 17 -17.42 1.32 5.92
C THR A 17 -18.74 1.38 6.68
N GLY A 18 -19.85 1.61 5.98
CA GLY A 18 -21.14 1.78 6.63
C GLY A 18 -21.41 3.20 7.07
N GLU A 19 -20.47 4.08 6.84
CA GLU A 19 -20.59 5.48 7.24
C GLU A 19 -20.66 6.41 6.04
N GLY A 20 -20.94 5.86 4.87
CA GLY A 20 -21.07 6.65 3.67
C GLY A 20 -19.79 6.86 2.90
N ASP A 21 -18.66 6.45 3.45
CA ASP A 21 -17.36 6.57 2.78
C ASP A 21 -16.94 5.22 2.24
N ALA A 22 -16.47 5.22 1.01
CA ALA A 22 -15.87 4.04 0.41
C ALA A 22 -14.36 4.16 0.56
N LEU A 23 -13.74 3.09 1.04
CA LEU A 23 -12.29 3.03 1.19
C LEU A 23 -11.74 2.01 0.22
N THR A 24 -10.50 2.25 -0.21
CA THR A 24 -9.81 1.32 -1.08
C THR A 24 -8.90 0.44 -0.25
N GLY A 25 -9.09 -0.85 -0.36
CA GLY A 25 -8.24 -1.82 0.32
C GLY A 25 -7.39 -2.58 -0.66
N ILE A 26 -6.53 -3.42 -0.13
CA ILE A 26 -5.64 -4.25 -0.92
C ILE A 26 -5.84 -5.70 -0.51
N GLU A 27 -5.95 -6.56 -1.51
CA GLU A 27 -5.97 -8.01 -1.31
C GLU A 27 -4.65 -8.56 -1.79
N LEU A 28 -3.98 -9.34 -0.95
CA LEU A 28 -2.73 -9.97 -1.34
C LEU A 28 -3.00 -11.25 -2.12
N LEU A 29 -2.27 -11.41 -3.22
CA LEU A 29 -2.37 -12.58 -4.08
C LEU A 29 -1.13 -13.46 -3.97
N ILE A 30 -0.16 -13.03 -3.18
CA ILE A 30 1.05 -13.82 -2.91
C ILE A 30 0.64 -15.06 -2.15
N LYS A 31 1.12 -16.21 -2.57
CA LYS A 31 0.65 -17.49 -2.04
C LYS A 31 0.69 -17.55 -0.51
N GLU A 32 1.78 -17.06 0.06
CA GLU A 32 1.99 -17.12 1.49
C GLU A 32 0.96 -16.30 2.27
N TYR A 33 0.43 -15.25 1.65
CA TYR A 33 -0.51 -14.34 2.29
C TYR A 33 -1.82 -14.23 1.50
N GLU A 34 -2.11 -15.23 0.71
CA GLU A 34 -3.29 -15.21 -0.14
C GLU A 34 -4.54 -15.01 0.68
N GLY A 35 -5.39 -14.09 0.25
CA GLY A 35 -6.64 -13.81 0.93
C GLY A 35 -6.56 -12.79 2.04
N VAL A 36 -5.37 -12.28 2.34
CA VAL A 36 -5.24 -11.23 3.35
C VAL A 36 -5.75 -9.93 2.74
N LEU A 37 -6.68 -9.28 3.46
CA LEU A 37 -7.24 -7.99 3.06
C LEU A 37 -6.80 -6.95 4.07
N TYR A 38 -6.32 -5.81 3.59
CA TYR A 38 -5.90 -4.73 4.48
C TYR A 38 -6.03 -3.38 3.78
N HIS A 39 -5.93 -2.30 4.55
CA HIS A 39 -5.79 -0.97 3.96
C HIS A 39 -4.74 -0.19 4.73
N TYR A 40 -4.17 0.81 4.07
CA TYR A 40 -3.21 1.69 4.72
C TYR A 40 -3.95 2.79 5.46
N GLY A 41 -3.40 3.18 6.61
CA GLY A 41 -3.88 4.33 7.34
C GLY A 41 -3.04 5.55 7.00
N ASN A 42 -2.50 6.20 8.02
CA ASN A 42 -1.64 7.37 7.80
C ASN A 42 -0.31 6.94 7.20
N VAL A 43 0.14 7.72 6.21
CA VAL A 43 1.43 7.48 5.57
C VAL A 43 2.23 8.76 5.68
N GLN A 44 3.46 8.66 6.19
CA GLN A 44 4.33 9.80 6.37
C GLN A 44 5.71 9.51 5.80
N LEU A 45 6.29 10.51 5.16
CA LEU A 45 7.68 10.46 4.76
C LEU A 45 8.46 11.31 5.74
N VAL A 46 9.45 10.69 6.37
CA VAL A 46 10.30 11.37 7.37
C VAL A 46 11.65 11.60 6.72
N ASP A 47 12.03 12.87 6.60
CA ASP A 47 13.31 13.26 6.03
C ASP A 47 14.36 13.22 7.12
N GLU A 48 15.37 12.39 6.94
CA GLU A 48 16.44 12.21 7.92
C GLU A 48 17.81 12.59 7.34
N GLY A 49 17.85 13.66 6.59
CA GLY A 49 19.10 14.13 6.00
C GLY A 49 19.33 13.53 4.63
N GLU A 50 20.25 12.60 4.54
CA GLU A 50 20.63 12.05 3.24
C GLU A 50 19.62 11.05 2.70
N PHE A 51 18.67 10.63 3.52
CA PHE A 51 17.67 9.68 3.08
C PHE A 51 16.35 9.95 3.78
N SER A 52 15.29 9.43 3.18
CA SER A 52 13.96 9.52 3.74
C SER A 52 13.51 8.16 4.22
N ARG A 53 12.70 8.16 5.25
CA ARG A 53 12.12 6.94 5.76
C ARG A 53 10.61 7.06 5.71
N MET A 54 9.96 5.96 5.32
CA MET A 54 8.52 5.92 5.23
C MET A 54 7.94 5.25 6.46
N LYS A 55 6.96 5.89 7.06
CA LYS A 55 6.19 5.32 8.16
C LYS A 55 4.74 5.22 7.73
N PHE A 56 4.11 4.13 8.09
CA PHE A 56 2.71 3.96 7.73
C PHE A 56 2.01 3.10 8.76
N ASP A 57 0.70 3.33 8.88
CA ASP A 57 -0.19 2.49 9.66
C ASP A 57 -0.99 1.63 8.70
N PHE A 58 -1.54 0.56 9.21
CA PHE A 58 -2.39 -0.31 8.41
C PHE A 58 -3.45 -0.94 9.29
N VAL A 59 -4.52 -1.37 8.66
CA VAL A 59 -5.60 -2.11 9.33
C VAL A 59 -5.82 -3.38 8.54
N ILE A 60 -5.75 -4.52 9.22
CA ILE A 60 -6.03 -5.81 8.60
C ILE A 60 -7.53 -6.04 8.65
N LEU A 61 -8.13 -6.20 7.49
CA LEU A 61 -9.59 -6.42 7.38
C LEU A 61 -9.92 -7.89 7.44
N HIS A 62 -9.02 -8.73 6.92
CA HIS A 62 -9.20 -10.17 6.95
C HIS A 62 -7.80 -10.81 6.95
N PRO A 63 -7.53 -11.70 7.89
CA PRO A 63 -6.17 -12.24 8.00
C PRO A 63 -5.87 -13.42 7.08
N GLY A 64 -6.80 -13.76 6.18
CA GLY A 64 -6.61 -14.94 5.36
C GLY A 64 -6.61 -16.19 6.22
N GLU A 65 -5.58 -17.00 6.07
CA GLU A 65 -5.43 -18.21 6.86
C GLU A 65 -4.54 -18.02 8.07
N HIS A 66 -4.14 -16.77 8.34
CA HIS A 66 -3.27 -16.46 9.47
C HIS A 66 -4.09 -16.03 10.66
N GLU A 67 -3.48 -16.08 11.84
CA GLU A 67 -4.09 -15.49 13.02
C GLU A 67 -3.78 -13.99 13.02
N MET A 68 -4.80 -13.20 13.36
CA MET A 68 -4.68 -11.75 13.33
C MET A 68 -3.48 -11.25 14.12
N VAL A 69 -3.32 -11.75 15.35
CA VAL A 69 -2.24 -11.30 16.23
C VAL A 69 -0.86 -11.65 15.64
N VAL A 70 -0.75 -12.83 15.06
CA VAL A 70 0.51 -13.26 14.47
C VAL A 70 0.84 -12.42 13.26
N LEU A 71 -0.18 -12.16 12.43
CA LEU A 71 0.02 -11.39 11.20
C LEU A 71 0.42 -9.95 11.51
N GLU A 72 -0.15 -9.35 12.54
CA GLU A 72 0.17 -7.99 12.92
C GLU A 72 1.63 -7.83 13.33
N GLN A 73 2.27 -8.90 13.77
CA GLN A 73 3.65 -8.87 14.22
C GLN A 73 4.61 -9.49 13.21
N ASP A 74 4.11 -9.86 12.05
CA ASP A 74 4.90 -10.53 11.04
C ASP A 74 5.71 -9.51 10.25
N GLN A 75 7.01 -9.48 10.47
CA GLN A 75 7.89 -8.52 9.83
C GLN A 75 7.93 -8.68 8.32
N LYS A 76 7.81 -9.91 7.84
CA LYS A 76 7.78 -10.14 6.40
C LYS A 76 6.54 -9.52 5.78
N PHE A 77 5.40 -9.65 6.45
CA PHE A 77 4.16 -9.05 5.99
C PHE A 77 4.29 -7.52 5.96
N VAL A 78 4.84 -6.94 7.02
CA VAL A 78 5.03 -5.48 7.08
C VAL A 78 5.97 -5.02 5.96
N THR A 79 7.02 -5.77 5.70
CA THR A 79 7.96 -5.45 4.62
C THR A 79 7.25 -5.48 3.27
N ILE A 80 6.42 -6.48 3.04
CA ILE A 80 5.67 -6.58 1.79
C ILE A 80 4.74 -5.39 1.63
N MET A 81 4.02 -5.02 2.69
CA MET A 81 3.14 -3.86 2.63
C MET A 81 3.91 -2.59 2.33
N GLY A 82 5.08 -2.44 2.96
CA GLY A 82 5.92 -1.27 2.72
C GLY A 82 6.44 -1.20 1.29
N ASP A 83 6.84 -2.33 0.74
CA ASP A 83 7.32 -2.39 -0.63
C ASP A 83 6.22 -2.06 -1.62
N ILE A 84 5.02 -2.59 -1.39
CA ILE A 84 3.88 -2.28 -2.25
C ILE A 84 3.56 -0.80 -2.18
N LEU A 85 3.53 -0.24 -0.97
CA LEU A 85 3.23 1.17 -0.80
C LEU A 85 4.24 2.06 -1.51
N THR A 86 5.52 1.68 -1.42
CA THR A 86 6.57 2.42 -2.12
C THR A 86 6.32 2.43 -3.62
N GLU A 87 5.96 1.27 -4.17
CA GLU A 87 5.66 1.20 -5.60
C GLU A 87 4.47 2.08 -5.98
N LEU A 88 3.44 2.09 -5.13
CA LEU A 88 2.26 2.89 -5.40
C LEU A 88 2.58 4.38 -5.38
N LEU A 89 3.40 4.80 -4.43
CA LEU A 89 3.80 6.20 -4.33
C LEU A 89 4.66 6.63 -5.51
N LEU A 90 5.58 5.78 -5.92
CA LEU A 90 6.43 6.08 -7.09
C LEU A 90 5.59 6.19 -8.35
N LYS A 91 4.63 5.31 -8.51
CA LYS A 91 3.76 5.33 -9.68
C LYS A 91 2.92 6.60 -9.71
N LYS A 92 2.39 6.99 -8.57
CA LYS A 92 1.61 8.22 -8.49
C LYS A 92 2.47 9.43 -8.82
N PHE A 93 3.69 9.43 -8.34
CA PHE A 93 4.62 10.51 -8.58
C PHE A 93 4.92 10.65 -10.07
N GLU A 94 5.11 9.52 -10.76
CA GLU A 94 5.35 9.53 -12.19
C GLU A 94 4.15 10.07 -12.95
N ASP A 95 2.95 9.70 -12.53
CA ASP A 95 1.74 10.18 -13.17
C ASP A 95 1.59 11.69 -13.01
N GLU A 96 1.98 12.22 -11.86
CA GLU A 96 1.83 13.63 -11.60
C GLU A 96 2.89 14.48 -12.27
N THR A 97 4.07 13.91 -12.53
CA THR A 97 5.17 14.68 -13.10
C THR A 97 5.43 14.33 -14.55
N GLY A 98 5.08 13.16 -14.96
CA GLY A 98 5.39 12.69 -16.32
C GLY A 98 4.36 13.08 -17.34
N THR A 99 3.14 13.25 -16.94
CA THR A 99 2.09 13.54 -17.86
C THR A 99 1.71 14.98 -17.90
N ASP A 100 2.21 15.72 -17.09
CA ASP A 100 1.74 17.02 -16.98
C ASP A 100 2.35 17.93 -17.73
N ASN A 101 2.38 17.49 -18.07
CA ASN A 101 2.73 18.12 -18.51
C ASN A 101 2.66 19.21 -18.37
N PRO A 102 3.06 19.45 -18.47
CA PRO A 102 3.04 20.46 -18.04
C PRO A 102 2.32 21.37 -18.31
N LYS A 103 1.74 21.15 -18.51
CA LYS A 103 0.98 21.92 -18.56
C LYS A 103 0.64 22.48 -17.58
N GLU A 104 0.68 22.12 -17.17
CA GLU A 104 0.42 22.51 -16.35
C GLU A 104 1.08 23.05 -15.72
N LEU A 105 1.86 22.88 -15.95
CA LEU A 105 2.49 23.28 -15.55
C LEU A 105 2.76 24.16 -15.86
N GLY A 106 2.40 24.11 -16.23
CA GLY A 106 2.54 24.75 -16.40
C GLY A 106 2.66 25.46 -16.60
N VAL A 107 2.71 25.48 -16.75
CA VAL A 107 2.80 26.01 -16.89
C VAL A 107 2.94 26.44 -16.93
#